data_e817b796b7b59e9ddce147756648f2c2
#
_entry.id   e817b796b7b59e9ddce147756648f2c2
#
_cell.length_a   1.000
_cell.length_b   1.000
_cell.length_c   1.000
_cell.angle_alpha   90.00
_cell.angle_beta   90.00
_cell.angle_gamma   90.00
#
_symmetry.space_group_name_H-M   'P 1'
#
loop_
_entity.id
_entity.type
_entity.pdbx_description
1 polymer ?
#
loop_
_entity_poly.entity_id
_entity_poly.type
_entity_poly.pdbx_seq_one_letter_code
_entity_poly.pdbx_strand_id
1 'polypeptide(L)'
;MKELKIVFRKKIKFKNISIKFVMNEKKVLRVGILGFGTVGQGTWKHLVENEKAWERILGVQLIPTRASVRSLSKKRAFAIDPTCITTDSLSIVEDPDIDIVCELIGGIEEAKKLTLRAFSMGKSVITANKALICDHGDELFKAAETAGVRYAFEASVAGGIPIIKVLRESLVA
;
A
#
# COMPACT_ATOMS: atom_id res chain seq x y z
N MET A 1 0.23 -2.76 21.25
CA MET A 1 -0.88 -1.83 20.97
C MET A 1 -0.29 -0.43 20.88
N LYS A 2 -0.13 0.13 19.67
CA LYS A 2 0.25 1.53 19.51
C LYS A 2 -1.04 2.34 19.48
N GLU A 3 -1.23 3.20 20.47
CA GLU A 3 -2.38 4.10 20.53
C GLU A 3 -2.37 5.06 19.36
N LEU A 4 -3.51 5.14 18.66
CA LEU A 4 -3.75 6.14 17.63
C LEU A 4 -4.00 7.48 18.33
N LYS A 5 -2.99 8.35 18.43
CA LYS A 5 -3.15 9.69 18.99
C LYS A 5 -3.67 10.63 17.90
N ILE A 6 -4.94 10.96 17.96
CA ILE A 6 -5.58 11.99 17.14
C ILE A 6 -5.63 13.28 17.96
N VAL A 7 -5.17 14.42 17.38
CA VAL A 7 -5.12 15.70 18.12
C VAL A 7 -5.93 16.77 17.43
N PHE A 8 -6.95 17.25 18.09
CA PHE A 8 -7.66 18.47 17.73
C PHE A 8 -7.34 19.62 18.72
N ARG A 9 -7.22 20.86 18.24
CA ARG A 9 -6.95 22.07 19.04
C ARG A 9 -8.20 22.64 19.75
N LYS A 10 -9.31 21.90 19.85
CA LYS A 10 -10.47 22.35 20.66
C LYS A 10 -10.75 21.36 21.78
N LYS A 11 -10.73 21.86 23.03
CA LYS A 11 -11.18 21.12 24.20
C LYS A 11 -12.73 21.01 24.14
N ILE A 12 -13.21 19.82 23.86
CA ILE A 12 -14.62 19.48 24.05
C ILE A 12 -14.71 18.77 25.43
N LYS A 13 -15.31 19.41 26.40
CA LYS A 13 -15.58 18.78 27.69
C LYS A 13 -16.90 18.03 27.61
N PHE A 14 -16.86 16.74 27.48
CA PHE A 14 -17.93 15.84 27.89
C PHE A 14 -17.63 15.35 29.31
N LYS A 15 -18.66 15.25 30.17
CA LYS A 15 -18.54 14.88 31.59
C LYS A 15 -17.46 13.81 31.79
N ASN A 16 -16.35 14.23 32.44
CA ASN A 16 -15.23 13.40 32.92
C ASN A 16 -14.33 12.65 31.92
N ILE A 17 -14.39 12.95 30.63
CA ILE A 17 -13.42 12.41 29.66
C ILE A 17 -12.66 13.57 29.00
N SER A 18 -11.39 13.73 29.33
CA SER A 18 -10.51 14.71 28.68
C SER A 18 -9.84 14.05 27.49
N ILE A 19 -10.44 14.18 26.30
CA ILE A 19 -9.81 13.70 25.06
C ILE A 19 -8.85 14.80 24.60
N LYS A 20 -7.56 14.58 24.76
CA LYS A 20 -6.53 15.42 24.14
C LYS A 20 -6.35 14.96 22.70
N PHE A 21 -6.80 15.78 21.77
CA PHE A 21 -6.43 15.62 20.37
C PHE A 21 -5.06 16.28 20.14
N VAL A 22 -4.03 15.50 19.81
CA VAL A 22 -2.71 15.99 19.40
C VAL A 22 -2.71 16.09 17.88
N MET A 23 -2.63 17.26 17.27
CA MET A 23 -2.41 17.39 15.81
C MET A 23 -1.09 16.70 15.48
N ASN A 24 -1.17 15.55 14.82
CA ASN A 24 -0.01 14.85 14.34
C ASN A 24 0.62 15.67 13.20
N GLU A 25 1.94 15.72 13.17
CA GLU A 25 2.66 16.23 12.00
C GLU A 25 2.15 15.48 10.76
N LYS A 26 2.05 16.19 9.65
CA LYS A 26 1.59 15.66 8.37
C LYS A 26 2.36 14.39 8.05
N LYS A 27 1.73 13.24 8.25
CA LYS A 27 2.38 11.96 7.99
C LYS A 27 2.42 11.72 6.49
N VAL A 28 3.61 11.52 5.96
CA VAL A 28 3.86 11.09 4.59
C VAL A 28 4.01 9.58 4.59
N LEU A 29 3.29 8.90 3.72
CA LEU A 29 3.48 7.47 3.44
C LEU A 29 4.04 7.32 2.01
N ARG A 30 5.22 6.71 1.91
CA ARG A 30 5.90 6.47 0.65
C ARG A 30 5.52 5.10 0.09
N VAL A 31 5.21 5.10 -1.20
CA VAL A 31 4.71 3.93 -1.91
C VAL A 31 5.73 3.45 -2.93
N GLY A 32 6.16 2.20 -2.81
CA GLY A 32 6.94 1.48 -3.81
C GLY A 32 6.04 0.61 -4.68
N ILE A 33 6.27 0.60 -5.99
CA ILE A 33 5.47 -0.18 -6.95
C ILE A 33 6.33 -1.27 -7.57
N LEU A 34 6.01 -2.52 -7.31
CA LEU A 34 6.61 -3.66 -7.99
C LEU A 34 5.82 -3.94 -9.27
N GLY A 35 6.45 -3.66 -10.42
CA GLY A 35 5.83 -3.80 -11.73
C GLY A 35 5.20 -2.52 -12.28
N PHE A 36 5.98 -1.75 -13.06
CA PHE A 36 5.52 -0.53 -13.73
C PHE A 36 4.98 -0.81 -15.14
N GLY A 37 4.07 -1.80 -15.23
CA GLY A 37 3.26 -2.13 -16.41
C GLY A 37 2.02 -1.23 -16.51
N THR A 38 0.98 -1.67 -17.21
CA THR A 38 -0.27 -0.89 -17.39
C THR A 38 -0.89 -0.52 -16.04
N VAL A 39 -1.02 -1.49 -15.14
CA VAL A 39 -1.61 -1.25 -13.80
C VAL A 39 -0.72 -0.35 -12.95
N GLY A 40 0.59 -0.64 -12.90
CA GLY A 40 1.53 0.16 -12.10
C GLY A 40 1.63 1.61 -12.56
N GLN A 41 1.63 1.87 -13.88
CA GLN A 41 1.57 3.24 -14.43
C GLN A 41 0.27 3.94 -14.06
N GLY A 42 -0.88 3.23 -14.15
CA GLY A 42 -2.18 3.76 -13.73
C GLY A 42 -2.21 4.09 -12.23
N THR A 43 -1.67 3.21 -11.40
CA THR A 43 -1.57 3.43 -9.93
C THR A 43 -0.72 4.65 -9.61
N TRP A 44 0.46 4.77 -10.20
CA TRP A 44 1.35 5.92 -10.01
C TRP A 44 0.68 7.22 -10.41
N LYS A 45 0.15 7.25 -11.64
CA LYS A 45 -0.56 8.41 -12.18
C LYS A 45 -1.69 8.85 -11.24
N HIS A 46 -2.51 7.89 -10.80
CA HIS A 46 -3.65 8.16 -9.92
C HIS A 46 -3.23 8.73 -8.56
N LEU A 47 -2.14 8.23 -7.97
CA LEU A 47 -1.60 8.74 -6.72
C LEU A 47 -1.10 10.18 -6.87
N VAL A 48 -0.39 10.50 -7.95
CA VAL A 48 0.14 11.85 -8.21
C VAL A 48 -0.97 12.85 -8.54
N GLU A 49 -1.86 12.49 -9.47
CA GLU A 49 -2.92 13.42 -9.92
C GLU A 49 -3.97 13.72 -8.85
N ASN A 50 -4.16 12.81 -7.90
CA ASN A 50 -5.17 12.95 -6.85
C ASN A 50 -4.56 13.14 -5.44
N GLU A 51 -3.31 13.54 -5.33
CA GLU A 51 -2.58 13.68 -4.06
C GLU A 51 -3.37 14.46 -3.00
N LYS A 52 -3.88 15.65 -3.36
CA LYS A 52 -4.67 16.50 -2.45
C LYS A 52 -6.00 15.89 -2.04
N ALA A 53 -6.62 15.10 -2.92
CA ALA A 53 -7.86 14.41 -2.61
C ALA A 53 -7.61 13.27 -1.61
N TRP A 54 -6.55 12.50 -1.82
CA TRP A 54 -6.13 11.45 -0.90
C TRP A 54 -5.74 12.01 0.45
N GLU A 55 -4.94 13.08 0.48
CA GLU A 55 -4.58 13.74 1.74
C GLU A 55 -5.81 14.20 2.53
N ARG A 56 -6.81 14.77 1.86
CA ARG A 56 -8.05 15.20 2.52
C ARG A 56 -8.86 14.04 3.09
N ILE A 57 -8.91 12.91 2.37
CA ILE A 57 -9.69 11.72 2.76
C ILE A 57 -8.99 10.93 3.87
N LEU A 58 -7.70 10.75 3.74
CA LEU A 58 -6.92 9.86 4.59
C LEU A 58 -6.23 10.57 5.77
N GLY A 59 -6.11 11.90 5.70
CA GLY A 59 -5.34 12.68 6.67
C GLY A 59 -3.83 12.47 6.59
N VAL A 60 -3.36 11.80 5.51
CA VAL A 60 -1.94 11.52 5.24
C VAL A 60 -1.65 11.74 3.76
N GLN A 61 -0.41 12.12 3.45
CA GLN A 61 0.06 12.26 2.08
C GLN A 61 0.58 10.91 1.57
N LEU A 62 0.11 10.48 0.40
CA LEU A 62 0.60 9.27 -0.28
C LEU A 62 1.51 9.67 -1.43
N ILE A 63 2.78 9.29 -1.38
CA ILE A 63 3.78 9.66 -2.40
C ILE A 63 4.34 8.40 -3.05
N PRO A 64 4.09 8.14 -4.35
CA PRO A 64 4.80 7.10 -5.07
C PRO A 64 6.26 7.55 -5.28
N THR A 65 7.22 6.73 -4.83
CA THR A 65 8.64 7.11 -4.80
C THR A 65 9.51 6.26 -5.70
N ARG A 66 9.23 4.96 -5.82
CA ARG A 66 10.02 4.02 -6.63
C ARG A 66 9.13 3.01 -7.33
N ALA A 67 9.57 2.58 -8.52
CA ALA A 67 8.88 1.54 -9.28
C ALA A 67 9.88 0.58 -9.92
N SER A 68 9.56 -0.72 -9.93
CA SER A 68 10.38 -1.70 -10.62
C SER A 68 9.82 -2.10 -11.98
N VAL A 69 10.74 -2.46 -12.87
CA VAL A 69 10.45 -2.89 -14.24
C VAL A 69 11.34 -4.07 -14.64
N ARG A 70 10.88 -4.89 -15.57
CA ARG A 70 11.72 -5.93 -16.17
C ARG A 70 12.78 -5.39 -17.15
N SER A 71 12.47 -4.27 -17.82
CA SER A 71 13.34 -3.65 -18.80
C SER A 71 13.19 -2.14 -18.79
N LEU A 72 14.30 -1.42 -18.72
CA LEU A 72 14.33 0.04 -18.77
C LEU A 72 14.04 0.58 -20.18
N SER A 73 14.39 -0.16 -21.24
CA SER A 73 14.24 0.26 -22.64
C SER A 73 12.79 0.24 -23.15
N LYS A 74 11.89 -0.43 -22.47
CA LYS A 74 10.48 -0.49 -22.89
C LYS A 74 9.80 0.87 -22.77
N LYS A 75 9.24 1.39 -23.87
CA LYS A 75 8.43 2.61 -23.85
C LYS A 75 7.21 2.45 -22.95
N ARG A 76 6.89 3.49 -22.19
CA ARG A 76 5.75 3.56 -21.28
C ARG A 76 4.86 4.73 -21.63
N ALA A 77 3.56 4.56 -21.45
CA ALA A 77 2.58 5.60 -21.75
C ALA A 77 2.65 6.76 -20.74
N PHE A 78 3.03 6.47 -19.50
CA PHE A 78 3.24 7.45 -18.44
C PHE A 78 4.73 7.51 -18.08
N ALA A 79 5.33 8.67 -18.27
CA ALA A 79 6.73 8.91 -17.94
C ALA A 79 6.85 9.39 -16.48
N ILE A 80 7.81 8.84 -15.76
CA ILE A 80 8.23 9.31 -14.44
C ILE A 80 9.74 9.57 -14.49
N ASP A 81 10.26 10.23 -13.45
CA ASP A 81 11.70 10.48 -13.35
C ASP A 81 12.47 9.14 -13.44
N PRO A 82 13.46 9.02 -14.31
CA PRO A 82 14.27 7.81 -14.46
C PRO A 82 14.92 7.34 -13.15
N THR A 83 15.21 8.25 -12.23
CA THR A 83 15.77 7.93 -10.90
C THR A 83 14.79 7.15 -10.02
N CYS A 84 13.50 7.24 -10.29
CA CYS A 84 12.46 6.49 -9.59
C CYS A 84 12.28 5.06 -10.14
N ILE A 85 12.94 4.68 -11.25
CA ILE A 85 12.77 3.37 -11.89
C ILE A 85 14.00 2.50 -11.67
N THR A 86 13.77 1.24 -11.31
CA THR A 86 14.82 0.24 -11.15
C THR A 86 14.42 -1.10 -11.78
N THR A 87 15.41 -1.93 -12.13
CA THR A 87 15.17 -3.35 -12.47
C THR A 87 15.26 -4.27 -11.24
N ASP A 88 15.69 -3.73 -10.10
CA ASP A 88 15.83 -4.45 -8.84
C ASP A 88 14.60 -4.21 -7.95
N SER A 89 13.66 -5.16 -7.98
CA SER A 89 12.46 -5.13 -7.14
C SER A 89 12.77 -5.28 -5.65
N LEU A 90 13.86 -6.00 -5.32
CA LEU A 90 14.25 -6.23 -3.94
C LEU A 90 14.71 -4.93 -3.27
N SER A 91 15.42 -4.07 -4.01
CA SER A 91 15.85 -2.76 -3.51
C SER A 91 14.69 -1.84 -3.12
N ILE A 92 13.50 -2.01 -3.70
CA ILE A 92 12.28 -1.28 -3.30
C ILE A 92 11.72 -1.85 -1.99
N VAL A 93 11.69 -3.17 -1.89
CA VAL A 93 11.15 -3.86 -0.70
C VAL A 93 12.01 -3.59 0.53
N GLU A 94 13.33 -3.50 0.35
CA GLU A 94 14.30 -3.27 1.44
C GLU A 94 14.56 -1.80 1.75
N ASP A 95 14.06 -0.87 0.93
CA ASP A 95 14.23 0.56 1.14
C ASP A 95 13.53 1.01 2.45
N PRO A 96 14.27 1.50 3.47
CA PRO A 96 13.67 1.88 4.75
C PRO A 96 12.70 3.05 4.65
N ASP A 97 12.79 3.84 3.59
CA ASP A 97 11.92 4.99 3.36
C ASP A 97 10.56 4.61 2.74
N ILE A 98 10.38 3.38 2.27
CA ILE A 98 9.10 2.91 1.72
C ILE A 98 8.24 2.30 2.83
N ASP A 99 7.01 2.78 2.96
CA ASP A 99 6.03 2.32 3.96
C ASP A 99 5.08 1.26 3.39
N ILE A 100 4.70 1.40 2.12
CA ILE A 100 3.70 0.56 1.44
C ILE A 100 4.28 0.03 0.13
N VAL A 101 4.06 -1.24 -0.14
CA VAL A 101 4.44 -1.88 -1.41
C VAL A 101 3.19 -2.27 -2.18
N CYS A 102 3.08 -1.83 -3.45
CA CYS A 102 2.08 -2.32 -4.39
C CYS A 102 2.69 -3.43 -5.25
N GLU A 103 2.30 -4.69 -5.03
CA GLU A 103 2.72 -5.84 -5.83
C GLU A 103 1.83 -5.97 -7.06
N LEU A 104 2.40 -5.66 -8.23
CA LEU A 104 1.72 -5.60 -9.53
C LEU A 104 2.55 -6.29 -10.64
N ILE A 105 3.49 -7.18 -10.26
CA ILE A 105 4.40 -7.83 -11.22
C ILE A 105 3.78 -9.02 -11.96
N GLY A 106 2.79 -9.66 -11.36
CA GLY A 106 2.23 -10.92 -11.85
C GLY A 106 3.18 -12.12 -11.71
N GLY A 107 2.66 -13.32 -11.95
CA GLY A 107 3.35 -14.57 -11.62
C GLY A 107 3.23 -14.89 -10.13
N ILE A 108 3.83 -15.99 -9.66
CA ILE A 108 3.60 -16.48 -8.29
C ILE A 108 4.89 -16.41 -7.47
N GLU A 109 5.95 -17.10 -7.91
CA GLU A 109 7.15 -17.32 -7.09
C GLU A 109 7.86 -16.03 -6.69
N GLU A 110 8.13 -15.15 -7.65
CA GLU A 110 8.81 -13.88 -7.38
C GLU A 110 7.90 -12.93 -6.57
N ALA A 111 6.61 -12.87 -6.90
CA ALA A 111 5.64 -12.07 -6.18
C ALA A 111 5.51 -12.53 -4.72
N LYS A 112 5.44 -13.85 -4.47
CA LYS A 112 5.42 -14.42 -3.13
C LYS A 112 6.66 -14.05 -2.32
N LYS A 113 7.85 -14.27 -2.90
CA LYS A 113 9.13 -13.97 -2.27
C LYS A 113 9.24 -12.50 -1.85
N LEU A 114 8.91 -11.59 -2.77
CA LEU A 114 8.95 -10.15 -2.50
C LEU A 114 7.91 -9.71 -1.48
N THR A 115 6.70 -10.30 -1.52
CA THR A 115 5.63 -10.03 -0.55
C THR A 115 6.04 -10.46 0.86
N LEU A 116 6.54 -11.67 1.03
CA LEU A 116 7.04 -12.16 2.33
C LEU A 116 8.21 -11.30 2.85
N ARG A 117 9.11 -10.90 1.94
CA ARG A 117 10.20 -10.00 2.30
C ARG A 117 9.69 -8.63 2.75
N ALA A 118 8.70 -8.05 2.07
CA ALA A 118 8.06 -6.80 2.47
C ALA A 118 7.46 -6.89 3.89
N PHE A 119 6.76 -7.98 4.20
CA PHE A 119 6.23 -8.22 5.54
C PHE A 119 7.34 -8.29 6.59
N SER A 120 8.44 -9.00 6.31
CA SER A 120 9.58 -9.08 7.23
C SER A 120 10.27 -7.74 7.46
N MET A 121 10.15 -6.79 6.52
CA MET A 121 10.63 -5.41 6.63
C MET A 121 9.58 -4.47 7.28
N GLY A 122 8.48 -5.00 7.80
CA GLY A 122 7.42 -4.22 8.44
C GLY A 122 6.56 -3.39 7.47
N LYS A 123 6.55 -3.73 6.18
CA LYS A 123 5.81 -2.99 5.16
C LYS A 123 4.45 -3.62 4.89
N SER A 124 3.42 -2.79 4.78
CA SER A 124 2.11 -3.23 4.28
C SER A 124 2.16 -3.46 2.77
N VAL A 125 1.44 -4.48 2.29
CA VAL A 125 1.41 -4.82 0.86
C VAL A 125 -0.01 -4.75 0.31
N ILE A 126 -0.13 -4.20 -0.89
CA ILE A 126 -1.36 -4.20 -1.69
C ILE A 126 -1.07 -5.01 -2.96
N THR A 127 -1.87 -6.03 -3.24
CA THR A 127 -1.68 -6.87 -4.44
C THR A 127 -2.91 -6.89 -5.34
N ALA A 128 -2.67 -6.97 -6.65
CA ALA A 128 -3.69 -7.28 -7.66
C ALA A 128 -3.51 -8.69 -8.26
N ASN A 129 -2.67 -9.53 -7.65
CA ASN A 129 -2.27 -10.83 -8.17
C ASN A 129 -3.24 -11.95 -7.75
N LYS A 130 -4.18 -12.27 -8.63
CA LYS A 130 -5.19 -13.32 -8.39
C LYS A 130 -4.57 -14.69 -8.12
N ALA A 131 -3.57 -15.06 -8.94
CA ALA A 131 -2.93 -16.37 -8.83
C ALA A 131 -2.18 -16.51 -7.50
N LEU A 132 -1.47 -15.47 -7.08
CA LEU A 132 -0.76 -15.46 -5.80
C LEU A 132 -1.73 -15.65 -4.62
N ILE A 133 -2.87 -14.96 -4.63
CA ILE A 133 -3.88 -15.10 -3.57
C ILE A 133 -4.54 -16.48 -3.61
N CYS A 134 -4.81 -17.02 -4.79
CA CYS A 134 -5.41 -18.35 -4.94
C CYS A 134 -4.51 -19.45 -4.37
N ASP A 135 -3.22 -19.40 -4.71
CA ASP A 135 -2.30 -20.49 -4.41
C ASP A 135 -1.64 -20.38 -3.02
N HIS A 136 -1.45 -19.15 -2.53
CA HIS A 136 -0.68 -18.87 -1.31
C HIS A 136 -1.36 -17.88 -0.34
N GLY A 137 -2.65 -17.61 -0.53
CA GLY A 137 -3.36 -16.60 0.28
C GLY A 137 -3.25 -16.86 1.78
N ASP A 138 -3.54 -18.06 2.23
CA ASP A 138 -3.52 -18.43 3.66
C ASP A 138 -2.14 -18.24 4.29
N GLU A 139 -1.08 -18.65 3.60
CA GLU A 139 0.30 -18.47 4.05
C GLU A 139 0.64 -16.97 4.19
N LEU A 140 0.27 -16.18 3.17
CA LEU A 140 0.56 -14.74 3.13
C LEU A 140 -0.25 -13.96 4.16
N PHE A 141 -1.52 -14.31 4.38
CA PHE A 141 -2.33 -13.69 5.44
C PHE A 141 -1.76 -13.95 6.82
N LYS A 142 -1.37 -15.21 7.11
CA LYS A 142 -0.73 -15.57 8.38
C LYS A 142 0.61 -14.87 8.58
N ALA A 143 1.41 -14.76 7.52
CA ALA A 143 2.68 -14.04 7.56
C ALA A 143 2.50 -12.53 7.83
N ALA A 144 1.53 -11.89 7.17
CA ALA A 144 1.20 -10.49 7.40
C ALA A 144 0.72 -10.23 8.83
N GLU A 145 -0.16 -11.10 9.36
CA GLU A 145 -0.64 -11.04 10.74
C GLU A 145 0.52 -11.18 11.74
N THR A 146 1.40 -12.16 11.53
CA THR A 146 2.58 -12.37 12.37
C THR A 146 3.52 -11.17 12.36
N ALA A 147 3.70 -10.53 11.20
CA ALA A 147 4.51 -9.33 11.06
C ALA A 147 3.82 -8.05 11.55
N GLY A 148 2.53 -8.10 11.91
CA GLY A 148 1.76 -6.94 12.35
C GLY A 148 1.52 -5.90 11.24
N VAL A 149 1.51 -6.33 9.97
CA VAL A 149 1.31 -5.47 8.79
C VAL A 149 0.00 -5.80 8.08
N ARG A 150 -0.43 -4.94 7.16
CA ARG A 150 -1.63 -5.18 6.35
C ARG A 150 -1.29 -5.82 5.01
N TYR A 151 -2.09 -6.81 4.62
CA TYR A 151 -2.12 -7.36 3.27
C TYR A 151 -3.48 -7.09 2.65
N ALA A 152 -3.53 -6.17 1.67
CA ALA A 152 -4.75 -5.78 0.97
C ALA A 152 -4.78 -6.41 -0.42
N PHE A 153 -5.88 -7.09 -0.75
CA PHE A 153 -6.02 -7.88 -1.98
C PHE A 153 -7.33 -7.60 -2.74
N GLU A 154 -8.01 -6.50 -2.44
CA GLU A 154 -9.27 -6.10 -3.08
C GLU A 154 -9.16 -6.13 -4.62
N ALA A 155 -8.06 -5.60 -5.17
CA ALA A 155 -7.82 -5.57 -6.61
C ALA A 155 -7.56 -6.97 -7.23
N SER A 156 -7.32 -7.99 -6.42
CA SER A 156 -7.15 -9.38 -6.87
C SER A 156 -8.49 -10.09 -7.08
N VAL A 157 -9.61 -9.54 -6.59
CA VAL A 157 -10.93 -10.17 -6.59
C VAL A 157 -11.95 -9.24 -7.25
N ALA A 158 -12.72 -9.76 -8.21
CA ALA A 158 -13.81 -9.04 -8.88
C ALA A 158 -13.43 -7.68 -9.53
N GLY A 159 -12.15 -7.45 -9.82
CA GLY A 159 -11.66 -6.23 -10.48
C GLY A 159 -11.95 -4.96 -9.67
N GLY A 160 -12.75 -4.04 -10.21
CA GLY A 160 -13.09 -2.78 -9.54
C GLY A 160 -14.27 -2.85 -8.57
N ILE A 161 -14.88 -4.02 -8.36
CA ILE A 161 -16.00 -4.19 -7.43
C ILE A 161 -15.45 -4.43 -6.02
N PRO A 162 -15.79 -3.59 -5.02
CA PRO A 162 -15.23 -3.67 -3.66
C PRO A 162 -15.89 -4.79 -2.83
N ILE A 163 -15.85 -6.03 -3.32
CA ILE A 163 -16.55 -7.17 -2.73
C ILE A 163 -15.96 -7.60 -1.39
N ILE A 164 -14.64 -7.62 -1.26
CA ILE A 164 -13.97 -8.03 -0.02
C ILE A 164 -14.27 -7.04 1.10
N LYS A 165 -14.24 -5.74 0.80
CA LYS A 165 -14.60 -4.70 1.75
C LYS A 165 -16.04 -4.84 2.23
N VAL A 166 -16.99 -5.07 1.32
CA VAL A 166 -18.39 -5.28 1.66
C VAL A 166 -18.59 -6.51 2.54
N LEU A 167 -17.94 -7.64 2.21
CA LEU A 167 -18.00 -8.86 3.02
C LEU A 167 -17.44 -8.65 4.43
N ARG A 168 -16.34 -7.91 4.57
CA ARG A 168 -15.66 -7.71 5.86
C ARG A 168 -16.29 -6.64 6.75
N GLU A 169 -16.86 -5.59 6.17
CA GLU A 169 -17.31 -4.40 6.92
C GLU A 169 -18.82 -4.25 6.97
N SER A 170 -19.55 -4.79 5.99
CA SER A 170 -21.01 -4.55 5.86
C SER A 170 -21.87 -5.79 6.09
N LEU A 171 -21.32 -6.99 5.89
CA LEU A 171 -22.06 -8.26 6.01
C LEU A 171 -21.66 -9.07 7.25
N VAL A 172 -20.86 -8.53 8.14
CA VAL A 172 -20.55 -9.15 9.43
C VAL A 172 -21.71 -8.81 10.37
N ALA A 173 -22.63 -9.76 10.50
CA ALA A 173 -23.72 -9.72 11.46
C ALA A 173 -23.32 -10.45 12.74
#